data_fc792c45f5a4c60403a3a6889bb94462
#
_entry.id   fc792c45f5a4c60403a3a6889bb94462
#
_cell.length_a   1.000
_cell.length_b   1.000
_cell.length_c   1.000
_cell.angle_alpha   90.00
_cell.angle_beta   90.00
_cell.angle_gamma   90.00
#
_symmetry.space_group_name_H-M   'P 1'
#
loop_
_entity.id
_entity.type
_entity.pdbx_description
1 polymer ?
#
loop_
_entity_poly.entity_id
_entity_poly.type
_entity_poly.pdbx_seq_one_letter_code
_entity_poly.pdbx_strand_id
1 'polypeptide(L)'
;MKIALAHKRLDLRGGTERILYRTAEGLQDRGHEVHLFCHKFCISPPPGVFGHRVPGLSWPRTARLLTFGFLAPRVIAKHDCDVVMSFDRLVTQDIFRSGGGPHKTFLEKMTSHRGILKELRYGMSLYIALPCSLKNGNKPSR
;
A
#
# COMPACT_ATOMS: atom_id res chain seq x y z
N MET A 1 -4.22 19.91 4.67
CA MET A 1 -3.32 19.07 3.86
C MET A 1 -4.14 18.02 3.16
N LYS A 2 -3.76 17.68 1.93
CA LYS A 2 -4.39 16.64 1.12
C LYS A 2 -3.57 15.36 1.23
N ILE A 3 -4.13 14.32 1.85
CA ILE A 3 -3.41 13.10 2.21
C ILE A 3 -3.96 11.92 1.42
N ALA A 4 -3.08 11.22 0.70
CA ALA A 4 -3.41 9.99 0.01
C ALA A 4 -3.10 8.78 0.90
N LEU A 5 -4.09 7.92 1.11
CA LEU A 5 -3.94 6.61 1.74
C LEU A 5 -4.09 5.53 0.69
N ALA A 6 -3.14 4.62 0.58
CA ALA A 6 -3.18 3.57 -0.44
C ALA A 6 -3.14 2.17 0.17
N HIS A 7 -4.11 1.33 -0.24
CA HIS A 7 -4.16 -0.08 0.10
C HIS A 7 -4.92 -0.88 -0.96
N LYS A 8 -4.50 -2.11 -1.22
CA LYS A 8 -5.11 -2.95 -2.26
C LYS A 8 -6.60 -3.24 -2.06
N ARG A 9 -7.07 -3.29 -0.79
CA ARG A 9 -8.45 -3.68 -0.47
C ARG A 9 -8.92 -2.97 0.79
N LEU A 10 -10.13 -2.46 0.79
CA LEU A 10 -10.80 -1.95 1.97
C LEU A 10 -11.88 -2.94 2.42
N ASP A 11 -11.62 -3.61 3.54
CA ASP A 11 -12.62 -4.38 4.30
C ASP A 11 -12.27 -4.31 5.80
N LEU A 12 -13.14 -4.75 6.68
CA LEU A 12 -12.89 -4.74 8.13
C LEU A 12 -12.49 -6.10 8.70
N ARG A 13 -12.18 -7.07 7.84
CA ARG A 13 -11.84 -8.43 8.28
C ARG A 13 -10.40 -8.56 8.75
N GLY A 14 -9.49 -7.73 8.20
CA GLY A 14 -8.07 -7.74 8.55
C GLY A 14 -7.67 -6.64 9.54
N GLY A 15 -6.57 -6.84 10.25
CA GLY A 15 -6.03 -5.84 11.18
C GLY A 15 -5.51 -4.59 10.47
N THR A 16 -4.87 -4.76 9.31
CA THR A 16 -4.34 -3.65 8.50
C THR A 16 -5.46 -2.77 7.98
N GLU A 17 -6.55 -3.38 7.50
CA GLU A 17 -7.70 -2.68 6.94
C GLU A 17 -8.46 -1.88 8.02
N ARG A 18 -8.57 -2.45 9.24
CA ARG A 18 -9.14 -1.71 10.38
C ARG A 18 -8.31 -0.49 10.76
N ILE A 19 -6.98 -0.63 10.75
CA ILE A 19 -6.09 0.48 11.05
C ILE A 19 -6.15 1.54 9.94
N LEU A 20 -6.17 1.12 8.68
CA LEU A 20 -6.36 2.02 7.54
C LEU A 20 -7.66 2.85 7.70
N TYR A 21 -8.75 2.18 8.03
CA TYR A 21 -10.04 2.82 8.23
C TYR A 21 -9.99 3.86 9.36
N ARG A 22 -9.46 3.46 10.54
CA ARG A 22 -9.29 4.36 11.68
C ARG A 22 -8.29 5.50 11.43
N THR A 23 -7.25 5.25 10.65
CA THR A 23 -6.31 6.30 10.25
C THR A 23 -7.00 7.32 9.36
N ALA A 24 -7.82 6.86 8.40
CA ALA A 24 -8.59 7.75 7.53
C ALA A 24 -9.58 8.62 8.32
N GLU A 25 -10.34 8.02 9.26
CA GLU A 25 -11.23 8.76 10.18
C GLU A 25 -10.45 9.81 10.99
N GLY A 26 -9.38 9.39 11.67
CA GLY A 26 -8.63 10.27 12.55
C GLY A 26 -7.89 11.41 11.84
N LEU A 27 -7.55 11.25 10.56
CA LEU A 27 -6.98 12.34 9.75
C LEU A 27 -8.09 13.31 9.30
N GLN A 28 -9.23 12.79 8.90
CA GLN A 28 -10.38 13.59 8.51
C GLN A 28 -10.90 14.41 9.70
N ASP A 29 -10.99 13.83 10.91
CA ASP A 29 -11.40 14.52 12.15
C ASP A 29 -10.45 15.67 12.52
N ARG A 30 -9.19 15.59 12.09
CA ARG A 30 -8.20 16.67 12.26
C ARG A 30 -8.25 17.75 11.18
N GLY A 31 -9.25 17.68 10.28
CA GLY A 31 -9.47 18.68 9.24
C GLY A 31 -8.58 18.48 7.99
N HIS A 32 -8.01 17.27 7.80
CA HIS A 32 -7.28 16.96 6.57
C HIS A 32 -8.23 16.45 5.49
N GLU A 33 -7.94 16.79 4.25
CA GLU A 33 -8.62 16.21 3.08
C GLU A 33 -8.00 14.84 2.81
N VAL A 34 -8.78 13.76 2.99
CA VAL A 34 -8.29 12.39 2.92
C VAL A 34 -8.82 11.70 1.67
N HIS A 35 -7.90 11.21 0.85
CA HIS A 35 -8.17 10.44 -0.36
C HIS A 35 -7.71 8.99 -0.18
N LEU A 36 -8.63 8.04 -0.30
CA LEU A 36 -8.37 6.62 -0.13
C LEU A 36 -8.32 5.90 -1.47
N PHE A 37 -7.16 5.39 -1.84
CA PHE A 37 -6.92 4.70 -3.10
C PHE A 37 -6.89 3.18 -2.89
N CYS A 38 -7.92 2.48 -3.40
CA CYS A 38 -8.03 1.03 -3.27
C CYS A 38 -8.33 0.37 -4.62
N HIS A 39 -7.78 -0.85 -4.82
CA HIS A 39 -8.19 -1.65 -5.97
C HIS A 39 -9.62 -2.20 -5.79
N LYS A 40 -9.97 -2.61 -4.56
CA LYS A 40 -11.30 -3.14 -4.24
C LYS A 40 -11.84 -2.55 -2.94
N PHE A 41 -13.05 -2.01 -3.02
CA PHE A 41 -13.85 -1.59 -1.87
C PHE A 41 -14.87 -2.69 -1.56
N CYS A 42 -14.81 -3.28 -0.37
CA CYS A 42 -15.80 -4.23 0.15
C CYS A 42 -16.77 -3.54 1.12
N ILE A 43 -16.38 -2.38 1.63
CA ILE A 43 -17.17 -1.48 2.45
C ILE A 43 -17.00 -0.06 1.93
N SER A 44 -17.90 0.84 2.31
CA SER A 44 -17.77 2.26 2.01
C SER A 44 -16.61 2.88 2.79
N PRO A 45 -15.90 3.87 2.21
CA PRO A 45 -14.96 4.70 2.96
C PRO A 45 -15.64 5.37 4.15
N PRO A 46 -14.86 5.82 5.17
CA PRO A 46 -15.41 6.63 6.25
C PRO A 46 -16.09 7.90 5.73
N PRO A 47 -17.08 8.46 6.45
CA PRO A 47 -17.70 9.73 6.11
C PRO A 47 -16.63 10.83 5.94
N GLY A 48 -16.76 11.66 4.91
CA GLY A 48 -15.81 12.74 4.61
C GLY A 48 -14.50 12.30 3.94
N VAL A 49 -14.30 11.00 3.67
CA VAL A 49 -13.13 10.46 2.97
C VAL A 49 -13.47 10.15 1.52
N PHE A 50 -12.67 10.63 0.58
CA PHE A 50 -12.84 10.42 -0.86
C PHE A 50 -12.27 9.08 -1.29
N GLY A 51 -13.12 8.15 -1.74
CA GLY A 51 -12.70 6.84 -2.22
C GLY A 51 -12.39 6.83 -3.72
N HIS A 52 -11.18 6.41 -4.11
CA HIS A 52 -10.74 6.29 -5.49
C HIS A 52 -10.38 4.85 -5.83
N ARG A 53 -10.99 4.32 -6.88
CA ARG A 53 -10.67 2.97 -7.34
C ARG A 53 -9.45 2.99 -8.25
N VAL A 54 -8.43 2.23 -7.85
CA VAL A 54 -7.23 2.00 -8.66
C VAL A 54 -7.48 0.81 -9.59
N PRO A 55 -7.36 0.97 -10.92
CA PRO A 55 -7.45 -0.16 -11.84
C PRO A 55 -6.33 -1.16 -11.59
N GLY A 56 -6.57 -2.41 -11.88
CA GLY A 56 -5.56 -3.45 -11.72
C GLY A 56 -6.12 -4.83 -12.02
N LEU A 57 -5.23 -5.80 -12.20
CA LEU A 57 -5.59 -7.20 -12.42
C LEU A 57 -6.05 -7.83 -11.10
N SER A 58 -7.16 -8.54 -11.15
CA SER A 58 -7.71 -9.23 -9.98
C SER A 58 -7.07 -10.60 -9.74
N TRP A 59 -6.51 -11.22 -10.77
CA TRP A 59 -5.90 -12.54 -10.75
C TRP A 59 -4.75 -12.62 -11.77
N PRO A 60 -3.63 -13.33 -11.50
CA PRO A 60 -3.25 -13.98 -10.24
C PRO A 60 -2.82 -13.00 -9.13
N ARG A 61 -2.66 -13.48 -7.89
CA ARG A 61 -2.36 -12.66 -6.71
C ARG A 61 -1.09 -11.80 -6.87
N THR A 62 -0.06 -12.35 -7.50
CA THR A 62 1.20 -11.65 -7.77
C THR A 62 1.01 -10.51 -8.77
N ALA A 63 0.28 -10.74 -9.86
CA ALA A 63 -0.02 -9.71 -10.85
C ALA A 63 -0.83 -8.56 -10.23
N ARG A 64 -1.78 -8.87 -9.35
CA ARG A 64 -2.54 -7.86 -8.60
C ARG A 64 -1.64 -6.97 -7.74
N LEU A 65 -0.67 -7.56 -7.03
CA LEU A 65 0.27 -6.78 -6.19
C LEU A 65 1.16 -5.89 -7.04
N LEU A 66 1.69 -6.41 -8.14
CA LEU A 66 2.54 -5.66 -9.05
C LEU A 66 1.76 -4.52 -9.74
N THR A 67 0.60 -4.83 -10.30
CA THR A 67 -0.22 -3.83 -11.00
C THR A 67 -0.67 -2.73 -10.05
N PHE A 68 -1.08 -3.06 -8.83
CA PHE A 68 -1.42 -2.06 -7.83
C PHE A 68 -0.21 -1.20 -7.45
N GLY A 69 0.95 -1.82 -7.20
CA GLY A 69 2.20 -1.13 -6.85
C GLY A 69 2.65 -0.10 -7.90
N PHE A 70 2.42 -0.38 -9.19
CA PHE A 70 2.79 0.50 -10.31
C PHE A 70 1.69 1.50 -10.69
N LEU A 71 0.42 1.10 -10.62
CA LEU A 71 -0.69 1.93 -11.09
C LEU A 71 -1.17 2.91 -10.01
N ALA A 72 -1.16 2.52 -8.74
CA ALA A 72 -1.61 3.40 -7.66
C ALA A 72 -0.85 4.74 -7.63
N PRO A 73 0.50 4.79 -7.70
CA PRO A 73 1.21 6.07 -7.74
C PRO A 73 0.82 6.96 -8.92
N ARG A 74 0.54 6.36 -10.09
CA ARG A 74 0.11 7.12 -11.28
C ARG A 74 -1.29 7.71 -11.12
N VAL A 75 -2.18 6.98 -10.44
CA VAL A 75 -3.52 7.49 -10.15
C VAL A 75 -3.44 8.59 -9.08
N ILE A 76 -2.66 8.37 -8.01
CA ILE A 76 -2.46 9.33 -6.92
C ILE A 76 -1.88 10.66 -7.45
N ALA A 77 -0.90 10.58 -8.37
CA ALA A 77 -0.27 11.77 -8.96
C ALA A 77 -1.26 12.70 -9.69
N LYS A 78 -2.42 12.22 -10.12
CA LYS A 78 -3.46 13.03 -10.74
C LYS A 78 -4.29 13.85 -9.75
N HIS A 79 -4.14 13.58 -8.47
CA HIS A 79 -4.97 14.20 -7.41
C HIS A 79 -4.21 15.24 -6.59
N ASP A 80 -2.94 15.56 -6.92
CA ASP A 80 -2.10 16.55 -6.25
C ASP A 80 -2.12 16.45 -4.72
N CYS A 81 -1.83 15.23 -4.22
CA CYS A 81 -1.77 14.99 -2.79
C CYS A 81 -0.43 15.44 -2.22
N ASP A 82 -0.46 16.11 -1.05
CA ASP A 82 0.72 16.61 -0.36
C ASP A 82 1.58 15.47 0.21
N VAL A 83 0.94 14.40 0.70
CA VAL A 83 1.58 13.25 1.32
C VAL A 83 0.90 11.95 0.87
N VAL A 84 1.70 10.98 0.52
CA VAL A 84 1.26 9.63 0.13
C VAL A 84 1.69 8.62 1.20
N MET A 85 0.73 8.12 1.97
CA MET A 85 0.94 7.05 2.93
C MET A 85 0.40 5.73 2.40
N SER A 86 1.22 4.70 2.39
CA SER A 86 0.83 3.38 1.91
C SER A 86 0.87 2.32 2.99
N PHE A 87 -0.12 1.42 2.94
CA PHE A 87 -0.20 0.20 3.74
C PHE A 87 0.21 -1.05 2.94
N ASP A 88 0.37 -0.90 1.63
CA ASP A 88 0.98 -1.88 0.72
C ASP A 88 2.23 -1.26 0.09
N ARG A 89 3.04 -2.11 -0.54
CA ARG A 89 4.27 -1.65 -1.21
C ARG A 89 3.93 -0.99 -2.53
N LEU A 90 4.16 0.31 -2.62
CA LEU A 90 4.11 1.07 -3.86
C LEU A 90 5.53 1.33 -4.38
N VAL A 91 5.65 1.62 -5.66
CA VAL A 91 6.94 2.01 -6.26
C VAL A 91 7.38 3.39 -5.77
N THR A 92 6.41 4.29 -5.51
CA THR A 92 6.66 5.64 -4.99
C THR A 92 5.66 5.93 -3.88
N GLN A 93 6.16 6.32 -2.72
CA GLN A 93 5.39 6.68 -1.53
C GLN A 93 6.28 7.50 -0.57
N ASP A 94 5.68 8.38 0.21
CA ASP A 94 6.40 9.18 1.20
C ASP A 94 6.49 8.43 2.53
N ILE A 95 5.40 7.80 2.95
CA ILE A 95 5.31 7.03 4.20
C ILE A 95 4.87 5.60 3.89
N PHE A 96 5.65 4.63 4.35
CA PHE A 96 5.27 3.22 4.32
C PHE A 96 4.98 2.70 5.71
N ARG A 97 3.76 2.19 5.92
CA ARG A 97 3.41 1.52 7.17
C ARG A 97 3.63 0.02 7.04
N SER A 98 4.68 -0.50 7.66
CA SER A 98 4.93 -1.94 7.75
C SER A 98 4.07 -2.57 8.85
N GLY A 99 2.90 -3.09 8.47
CA GLY A 99 1.96 -3.73 9.42
C GLY A 99 2.36 -5.14 9.86
N GLY A 100 3.26 -5.80 9.16
CA GLY A 100 3.65 -7.20 9.38
C GLY A 100 5.07 -7.41 9.92
N GLY A 101 5.74 -6.35 10.38
CA GLY A 101 7.14 -6.42 10.81
C GLY A 101 8.13 -6.56 9.65
N PRO A 102 9.44 -6.78 9.93
CA PRO A 102 10.45 -6.96 8.91
C PRO A 102 10.18 -8.22 8.09
N HIS A 103 9.93 -8.05 6.81
CA HIS A 103 9.56 -9.16 5.92
C HIS A 103 10.66 -10.23 5.82
N LYS A 104 11.92 -9.82 5.94
CA LYS A 104 13.08 -10.71 5.97
C LYS A 104 12.98 -11.71 7.12
N THR A 105 12.76 -11.24 8.34
CA THR A 105 12.64 -12.08 9.54
C THR A 105 11.43 -13.01 9.47
N PHE A 106 10.33 -12.56 8.88
CA PHE A 106 9.16 -13.40 8.65
C PHE A 106 9.46 -14.52 7.65
N LEU A 107 10.16 -14.22 6.54
CA LEU A 107 10.56 -15.21 5.55
C LEU A 107 11.56 -16.21 6.14
N GLU A 108 12.57 -15.76 6.87
CA GLU A 108 13.54 -16.62 7.52
C GLU A 108 12.88 -17.63 8.47
N LYS A 109 11.92 -17.18 9.28
CA LYS A 109 11.14 -18.06 10.16
C LYS A 109 10.21 -19.02 9.41
N MET A 110 9.66 -18.59 8.28
CA MET A 110 8.78 -19.44 7.44
C MET A 110 9.57 -20.50 6.68
N THR A 111 10.79 -20.19 6.22
CA THR A 111 11.64 -21.14 5.48
C THR A 111 12.24 -22.18 6.40
N SER A 112 12.56 -21.86 7.65
CA SER A 112 13.06 -22.83 8.63
C SER A 112 12.04 -23.95 8.98
N HIS A 113 10.76 -23.74 8.75
CA HIS A 113 9.69 -24.71 9.06
C HIS A 113 9.08 -25.41 7.85
N ARG A 114 9.41 -25.05 6.59
CA ARG A 114 8.77 -25.59 5.40
C ARG A 114 9.74 -25.67 4.21
N GLY A 115 9.98 -26.89 3.75
CA GLY A 115 10.94 -27.23 2.71
C GLY A 115 10.91 -26.41 1.40
N ILE A 116 11.97 -26.53 0.68
CA ILE A 116 12.50 -25.82 -0.49
C ILE A 116 11.50 -25.43 -1.60
N LEU A 117 10.41 -26.17 -1.78
CA LEU A 117 9.42 -25.91 -2.85
C LEU A 117 8.58 -24.63 -2.66
N LYS A 118 8.58 -24.02 -1.47
CA LYS A 118 7.92 -22.73 -1.21
C LYS A 118 8.82 -21.52 -1.43
N GLU A 119 10.13 -21.67 -1.47
CA GLU A 119 11.07 -20.58 -1.75
C GLU A 119 10.85 -19.96 -3.13
N LEU A 120 10.54 -20.75 -4.15
CA LEU A 120 10.26 -20.27 -5.51
C LEU A 120 8.98 -19.40 -5.58
N ARG A 121 7.97 -19.67 -4.76
CA ARG A 121 6.75 -18.84 -4.71
C ARG A 121 6.96 -17.52 -3.93
N TYR A 122 7.90 -17.47 -3.01
CA TYR A 122 8.22 -16.29 -2.20
C TYR A 122 9.42 -15.50 -2.73
N GLY A 123 10.30 -16.12 -3.54
CA GLY A 123 11.44 -15.46 -4.16
C GLY A 123 11.06 -14.26 -5.03
N MET A 124 9.94 -14.33 -5.74
CA MET A 124 9.38 -13.17 -6.44
C MET A 124 8.90 -12.05 -5.51
N SER A 125 8.58 -12.37 -4.25
CA SER A 125 8.21 -11.37 -3.25
C SER A 125 9.44 -10.63 -2.70
N LEU A 126 10.64 -11.24 -2.75
CA LEU A 126 11.90 -10.61 -2.32
C LEU A 126 12.37 -9.53 -3.31
N TYR A 127 12.10 -9.70 -4.60
CA TYR A 127 12.47 -8.71 -5.62
C TYR A 127 11.76 -7.37 -5.43
N ILE A 128 10.61 -7.38 -4.75
CA ILE A 128 9.84 -6.18 -4.40
C ILE A 128 10.37 -5.56 -3.08
N ALA A 129 11.29 -6.23 -2.39
CA ALA A 129 11.84 -5.81 -1.10
C ALA A 129 13.09 -4.94 -1.20
N LEU A 130 13.48 -4.48 -2.39
CA LEU A 130 14.55 -3.50 -2.55
C LEU A 130 14.18 -2.22 -1.79
N PRO A 131 15.07 -1.73 -0.92
CA PRO A 131 14.81 -0.53 -0.13
C PRO A 131 14.56 0.66 -1.04
N CYS A 132 13.51 1.40 -0.75
CA CYS A 132 13.11 2.63 -1.45
C CYS A 132 14.20 3.72 -1.44
N SER A 133 15.27 3.52 -0.67
CA SER A 133 16.39 4.44 -0.48
C SER A 133 17.25 4.69 -1.74
N LEU A 134 17.13 3.88 -2.78
CA LEU A 134 17.99 4.02 -3.97
C LEU A 134 17.35 4.78 -5.14
N LYS A 135 16.12 5.30 -5.00
CA LYS A 135 15.41 5.99 -6.09
C LYS A 135 15.07 7.45 -5.85
N ASN A 136 15.49 8.05 -4.74
CA ASN A 136 15.38 9.50 -4.55
C ASN A 136 16.59 10.26 -5.14
N GLY A 137 16.83 10.03 -6.42
CA GLY A 137 17.59 10.93 -7.25
C GLY A 137 16.67 12.05 -7.73
N ASN A 138 16.86 13.23 -7.16
CA ASN A 138 16.47 14.53 -7.73
C ASN A 138 14.97 14.85 -7.83
N LYS A 139 14.43 15.40 -6.74
CA LYS A 139 13.32 16.34 -6.86
C LYS A 139 13.93 17.75 -6.90
N PRO A 140 13.77 18.53 -7.98
CA PRO A 140 14.21 19.93 -7.97
C PRO A 140 13.35 20.71 -6.97
N SER A 141 14.03 21.44 -6.09
CA SER A 141 13.44 22.45 -5.21
C SER A 141 12.72 23.51 -6.03
N ARG A 142 11.49 23.74 -5.72
CA ARG A 142 10.79 25.00 -5.95
C ARG A 142 10.40 25.61 -4.63
#